data_556983234701968fab979f5fec750620
#
_entry.id   556983234701968fab979f5fec750620
#
_cell.length_a   1.000
_cell.length_b   1.000
_cell.length_c   1.000
_cell.angle_alpha   90.00
_cell.angle_beta   90.00
_cell.angle_gamma   90.00
#
_symmetry.space_group_name_H-M   'P 1'
#
loop_
_entity.id
_entity.type
_entity.pdbx_description
1 polymer ?
#
loop_
_entity_poly.entity_id
_entity_poly.type
_entity_poly.pdbx_seq_one_letter_code
_entity_poly.pdbx_strand_id
1 'polypeptide(L)'
;MLEELSRREFAKCAAKTYLGVNALMWGQDLLGQTERVASARHVIFLNMSGGMTHVDTFDPKPENKEVMGQTTAINTSADGIQIGSWLPKTAKQMHLASLVRSINSNQGAHEQANYLLHTSYQKRGTIIHPSMGSWVSKKCGKINQNLPDNVKINGGSNVLGAGYFESKYGPLPLGNPSAGIQNVKKSGYVNQDMFDKRLDASKMFNKNFTIDYPQKQVRAYTDLYDDAISLMKSEDLESFDLTKEPQSVRQEYGEDNFGQGCLLARRLVENKVRFVEVAYGGWDMHNDVFGNLENRAAVLDSGLSSLLNDLNRTGLIKDTMVVLASEFGRSPEIKSGRIGRDHHPSAFSVLFAGGGIKQGYVHGKSDERAHYVEEDGVDIESINATIAYALGLSVEKITFSPSGRPFKVSNGKSPILDILA
;
A
#
# COMPACT_ATOMS: atom_id res chain seq x y z
N MET A 1 30.22 -50.52 -25.03
CA MET A 1 29.48 -51.52 -24.23
C MET A 1 28.56 -50.69 -23.29
N LEU A 2 27.34 -50.43 -23.74
CA LEU A 2 26.32 -49.77 -22.92
C LEU A 2 25.55 -50.90 -22.21
N GLU A 3 25.80 -51.09 -20.91
CA GLU A 3 24.99 -52.02 -20.10
C GLU A 3 23.52 -51.54 -20.10
N GLU A 4 22.62 -52.38 -20.55
CA GLU A 4 21.18 -52.17 -20.45
C GLU A 4 20.77 -52.22 -18.99
N LEU A 5 20.52 -51.05 -18.41
CA LEU A 5 19.91 -50.92 -17.08
C LEU A 5 18.56 -51.61 -17.07
N SER A 6 18.36 -52.57 -16.17
CA SER A 6 17.06 -53.20 -15.99
C SER A 6 16.00 -52.17 -15.60
N ARG A 7 14.72 -52.38 -15.98
CA ARG A 7 13.57 -51.51 -15.60
C ARG A 7 13.53 -51.21 -14.10
N ARG A 8 13.96 -52.14 -13.26
CA ARG A 8 14.01 -51.97 -11.80
C ARG A 8 15.15 -51.05 -11.35
N GLU A 9 16.29 -51.07 -12.04
CA GLU A 9 17.44 -50.18 -11.76
C GLU A 9 17.16 -48.78 -12.27
N PHE A 10 16.52 -48.64 -13.43
CA PHE A 10 16.03 -47.36 -13.92
C PHE A 10 15.02 -46.73 -12.95
N ALA A 11 14.04 -47.49 -12.44
CA ALA A 11 13.09 -47.02 -11.46
C ALA A 11 13.74 -46.59 -10.13
N LYS A 12 14.78 -47.35 -9.67
CA LYS A 12 15.56 -46.99 -8.47
C LYS A 12 16.40 -45.71 -8.69
N CYS A 13 17.03 -45.55 -9.87
CA CYS A 13 17.75 -44.34 -10.21
C CYS A 13 16.81 -43.14 -10.33
N ALA A 14 15.66 -43.29 -11.01
CA ALA A 14 14.64 -42.24 -11.11
C ALA A 14 14.07 -41.82 -9.74
N ALA A 15 13.79 -42.78 -8.86
CA ALA A 15 13.35 -42.51 -7.50
C ALA A 15 14.42 -41.79 -6.65
N LYS A 16 15.68 -42.19 -6.76
CA LYS A 16 16.82 -41.55 -6.08
C LYS A 16 17.04 -40.13 -6.61
N THR A 17 16.93 -39.91 -7.91
CA THR A 17 17.05 -38.58 -8.53
C THR A 17 15.90 -37.70 -8.12
N TYR A 18 14.66 -38.21 -8.12
CA TYR A 18 13.48 -37.48 -7.68
C TYR A 18 13.54 -37.11 -6.19
N LEU A 19 13.93 -38.06 -5.33
CA LEU A 19 14.12 -37.80 -3.89
C LEU A 19 15.32 -36.89 -3.63
N GLY A 20 16.42 -37.03 -4.39
CA GLY A 20 17.59 -36.16 -4.28
C GLY A 20 17.33 -34.72 -4.72
N VAL A 21 16.58 -34.53 -5.83
CA VAL A 21 16.19 -33.21 -6.29
C VAL A 21 15.22 -32.55 -5.29
N ASN A 22 14.25 -33.28 -4.77
CA ASN A 22 13.37 -32.76 -3.73
C ASN A 22 14.11 -32.43 -2.43
N ALA A 23 15.04 -33.28 -1.99
CA ALA A 23 15.88 -33.00 -0.81
C ALA A 23 16.78 -31.80 -1.00
N LEU A 24 17.32 -31.57 -2.22
CA LEU A 24 18.09 -30.38 -2.56
C LEU A 24 17.20 -29.12 -2.61
N MET A 25 15.99 -29.21 -3.16
CA MET A 25 15.04 -28.11 -3.16
C MET A 25 14.54 -27.77 -1.73
N TRP A 26 14.32 -28.76 -0.89
CA TRP A 26 13.98 -28.56 0.53
C TRP A 26 15.19 -28.12 1.35
N GLY A 27 16.39 -28.56 1.02
CA GLY A 27 17.64 -28.14 1.66
C GLY A 27 18.03 -26.69 1.35
N GLN A 28 17.73 -26.20 0.16
CA GLN A 28 17.93 -24.78 -0.18
C GLN A 28 16.95 -23.87 0.55
N ASP A 29 15.72 -24.31 0.80
CA ASP A 29 14.76 -23.56 1.64
C ASP A 29 15.18 -23.55 3.14
N LEU A 30 15.94 -24.54 3.60
CA LEU A 30 16.43 -24.65 4.98
C LEU A 30 17.78 -23.95 5.23
N LEU A 31 18.63 -23.81 4.19
CA LEU A 31 19.99 -23.27 4.33
C LEU A 31 20.14 -21.82 3.88
N GLY A 32 19.09 -21.17 3.39
CA GLY A 32 19.14 -19.87 2.71
C GLY A 32 18.34 -18.72 3.30
N GLN A 33 17.67 -18.88 4.43
CA GLN A 33 16.95 -17.77 5.08
C GLN A 33 17.54 -17.49 6.47
N THR A 34 18.59 -16.68 6.52
CA THR A 34 18.70 -15.74 7.64
C THR A 34 17.41 -14.94 7.60
N GLU A 35 16.51 -15.15 8.59
CA GLU A 35 15.31 -14.31 8.75
C GLU A 35 15.81 -12.87 8.83
N ARG A 36 15.55 -12.13 7.76
CA ARG A 36 15.96 -10.75 7.71
C ARG A 36 15.14 -9.98 8.73
N VAL A 37 15.81 -9.24 9.59
CA VAL A 37 15.14 -8.38 10.57
C VAL A 37 14.35 -7.32 9.79
N ALA A 38 13.04 -7.33 9.93
CA ALA A 38 12.16 -6.34 9.33
C ALA A 38 12.46 -4.95 9.93
N SER A 39 12.65 -3.94 9.09
CA SER A 39 12.80 -2.55 9.52
C SER A 39 11.46 -1.84 9.75
N ALA A 40 10.39 -2.35 9.18
CA ALA A 40 9.02 -1.87 9.38
C ALA A 40 8.10 -2.98 9.89
N ARG A 41 7.10 -2.60 10.66
CA ARG A 41 6.02 -3.47 11.14
C ARG A 41 4.67 -3.08 10.57
N HIS A 42 4.55 -1.80 10.21
CA HIS A 42 3.33 -1.16 9.72
C HIS A 42 3.60 -0.39 8.43
N VAL A 43 2.58 -0.28 7.59
CA VAL A 43 2.63 0.53 6.37
C VAL A 43 1.40 1.42 6.31
N ILE A 44 1.63 2.71 6.03
CA ILE A 44 0.59 3.66 5.63
C ILE A 44 0.86 4.01 4.17
N PHE A 45 -0.05 3.61 3.29
CA PHE A 45 0.05 3.85 1.85
C PHE A 45 -0.92 4.96 1.45
N LEU A 46 -0.39 6.13 1.09
CA LEU A 46 -1.14 7.29 0.64
C LEU A 46 -1.25 7.24 -0.88
N ASN A 47 -2.42 6.90 -1.39
CA ASN A 47 -2.68 6.72 -2.83
C ASN A 47 -3.25 7.99 -3.44
N MET A 48 -2.44 8.71 -4.20
CA MET A 48 -2.81 9.94 -4.91
C MET A 48 -3.42 9.62 -6.28
N SER A 49 -4.65 9.11 -6.27
CA SER A 49 -5.31 8.60 -7.47
C SER A 49 -5.66 9.69 -8.47
N GLY A 50 -5.30 9.49 -9.71
CA GLY A 50 -5.52 10.38 -10.84
C GLY A 50 -4.23 10.91 -11.47
N GLY A 51 -3.05 10.40 -11.09
CA GLY A 51 -1.77 10.82 -11.66
C GLY A 51 -1.30 12.16 -11.08
N MET A 52 -0.78 12.13 -9.85
CA MET A 52 -0.25 13.35 -9.20
C MET A 52 0.93 13.92 -9.99
N THR A 53 0.92 15.23 -10.24
CA THR A 53 1.98 15.90 -10.98
C THR A 53 3.27 15.98 -10.17
N HIS A 54 4.33 15.37 -10.65
CA HIS A 54 5.65 15.38 -10.00
C HIS A 54 6.33 16.73 -10.09
N VAL A 55 6.19 17.43 -11.22
CA VAL A 55 6.78 18.76 -11.44
C VAL A 55 6.26 19.79 -10.45
N ASP A 56 4.96 19.74 -10.18
CA ASP A 56 4.33 20.71 -9.28
C ASP A 56 4.42 20.31 -7.80
N THR A 57 4.93 19.10 -7.50
CA THR A 57 5.03 18.58 -6.13
C THR A 57 6.47 18.24 -5.72
N PHE A 58 6.97 17.05 -6.03
CA PHE A 58 8.22 16.54 -5.46
C PHE A 58 9.45 16.66 -6.36
N ASP A 59 9.29 17.05 -7.62
CA ASP A 59 10.40 17.17 -8.58
C ASP A 59 10.34 18.48 -9.40
N PRO A 60 10.37 19.66 -8.74
CA PRO A 60 10.34 20.94 -9.43
C PRO A 60 11.62 21.15 -10.25
N LYS A 61 11.47 21.86 -11.37
CA LYS A 61 12.56 22.25 -12.30
C LYS A 61 12.69 23.78 -12.36
N PRO A 62 13.21 24.43 -11.30
CA PRO A 62 13.16 25.88 -11.15
C PRO A 62 13.81 26.65 -12.31
N GLU A 63 14.79 26.04 -12.97
CA GLU A 63 15.48 26.64 -14.14
C GLU A 63 14.61 26.58 -15.42
N ASN A 64 13.56 25.75 -15.44
CA ASN A 64 12.69 25.56 -16.60
C ASN A 64 11.30 26.15 -16.38
N LYS A 65 11.16 27.46 -16.62
CA LYS A 65 9.88 28.18 -16.41
C LYS A 65 8.74 27.67 -17.27
N GLU A 66 9.05 27.09 -18.45
CA GLU A 66 8.04 26.56 -19.36
C GLU A 66 7.28 25.38 -18.74
N VAL A 67 7.99 24.47 -18.04
CA VAL A 67 7.36 23.32 -17.39
C VAL A 67 6.81 23.66 -15.99
N MET A 68 7.40 24.65 -15.31
CA MET A 68 6.95 25.06 -13.96
C MET A 68 5.66 25.87 -13.97
N GLY A 69 5.41 26.68 -15.00
CA GLY A 69 4.23 27.55 -15.08
C GLY A 69 4.11 28.46 -13.85
N GLN A 70 3.04 28.27 -13.05
CA GLN A 70 2.82 29.05 -11.81
C GLN A 70 3.49 28.40 -10.57
N THR A 71 3.97 27.18 -10.68
CA THR A 71 4.67 26.51 -9.58
C THR A 71 6.06 27.13 -9.40
N THR A 72 6.47 27.34 -8.17
CA THR A 72 7.85 27.70 -7.80
C THR A 72 8.45 26.59 -6.94
N ALA A 73 9.78 26.55 -6.86
CA ALA A 73 10.47 25.63 -5.95
C ALA A 73 10.71 26.31 -4.61
N ILE A 74 10.51 25.56 -3.51
CA ILE A 74 10.82 26.01 -2.15
C ILE A 74 11.83 25.08 -1.50
N ASN A 75 12.70 25.63 -0.65
CA ASN A 75 13.63 24.87 0.17
C ASN A 75 12.87 24.06 1.23
N THR A 76 13.44 22.92 1.60
CA THR A 76 12.88 22.05 2.62
C THR A 76 13.75 22.02 3.88
N SER A 77 13.29 21.29 4.90
CA SER A 77 14.08 20.98 6.10
C SER A 77 15.22 19.96 5.85
N ALA A 78 15.33 19.42 4.66
CA ALA A 78 16.43 18.57 4.22
C ALA A 78 17.33 19.38 3.28
N ASP A 79 18.62 19.46 3.61
CA ASP A 79 19.58 20.26 2.87
C ASP A 79 19.66 19.84 1.40
N GLY A 80 19.64 20.82 0.49
CA GLY A 80 19.73 20.60 -0.95
C GLY A 80 18.47 20.03 -1.62
N ILE A 81 17.40 19.75 -0.87
CA ILE A 81 16.14 19.24 -1.41
C ILE A 81 15.13 20.39 -1.52
N GLN A 82 14.62 20.58 -2.73
CA GLN A 82 13.51 21.48 -3.03
C GLN A 82 12.28 20.69 -3.47
N ILE A 83 11.09 21.23 -3.15
CA ILE A 83 9.79 20.71 -3.62
C ILE A 83 8.93 21.85 -4.15
N GLY A 84 7.79 21.53 -4.77
CA GLY A 84 6.85 22.54 -5.27
C GLY A 84 6.26 23.39 -4.14
N SER A 85 6.09 24.69 -4.42
CA SER A 85 5.60 25.70 -3.46
C SER A 85 4.19 25.44 -2.90
N TRP A 86 3.46 24.51 -3.49
CA TRP A 86 2.13 24.09 -3.04
C TRP A 86 2.15 23.27 -1.75
N LEU A 87 3.33 22.81 -1.28
CA LEU A 87 3.50 21.90 -0.14
C LEU A 87 4.38 22.50 0.99
N PRO A 88 4.09 23.73 1.50
CA PRO A 88 4.97 24.44 2.44
C PRO A 88 5.05 23.77 3.83
N LYS A 89 4.01 23.05 4.28
CA LYS A 89 4.04 22.32 5.56
C LYS A 89 4.84 21.03 5.44
N THR A 90 4.65 20.30 4.34
CA THR A 90 5.42 19.09 4.00
C THR A 90 6.90 19.41 3.84
N ALA A 91 7.25 20.57 3.24
CA ALA A 91 8.64 21.03 3.14
C ALA A 91 9.36 21.04 4.49
N LYS A 92 8.67 21.37 5.58
CA LYS A 92 9.20 21.36 6.96
C LYS A 92 9.43 19.97 7.52
N GLN A 93 8.89 18.93 6.91
CA GLN A 93 9.00 17.54 7.36
C GLN A 93 9.91 16.69 6.45
N MET A 94 10.49 17.26 5.39
CA MET A 94 11.26 16.51 4.41
C MET A 94 12.54 15.87 4.97
N HIS A 95 13.05 16.37 6.10
CA HIS A 95 14.14 15.70 6.82
C HIS A 95 13.78 14.30 7.32
N LEU A 96 12.50 13.92 7.41
CA LEU A 96 12.02 12.59 7.80
C LEU A 96 11.83 11.64 6.61
N ALA A 97 11.98 12.10 5.38
CA ALA A 97 11.58 11.37 4.18
C ALA A 97 12.71 11.23 3.16
N SER A 98 12.55 10.23 2.28
CA SER A 98 13.28 10.12 1.01
C SER A 98 12.33 10.34 -0.16
N LEU A 99 12.82 10.99 -1.21
CA LEU A 99 12.14 11.09 -2.50
C LEU A 99 12.79 10.15 -3.50
N VAL A 100 11.98 9.47 -4.30
CA VAL A 100 12.41 8.76 -5.50
C VAL A 100 11.87 9.52 -6.70
N ARG A 101 12.77 10.17 -7.46
CA ARG A 101 12.41 11.04 -8.61
C ARG A 101 12.54 10.35 -9.96
N SER A 102 12.83 9.06 -9.93
CA SER A 102 13.16 8.25 -11.11
C SER A 102 12.19 7.09 -11.33
N ILE A 103 10.97 7.18 -10.81
CA ILE A 103 9.97 6.14 -11.06
C ILE A 103 9.47 6.26 -12.49
N ASN A 104 9.35 5.11 -13.15
CA ASN A 104 8.74 5.00 -14.47
C ASN A 104 7.75 3.83 -14.54
N SER A 105 6.87 3.87 -15.50
CA SER A 105 5.86 2.83 -15.77
C SER A 105 5.59 2.75 -17.27
N ASN A 106 5.04 1.63 -17.71
CA ASN A 106 4.59 1.42 -19.08
C ASN A 106 3.05 1.55 -19.22
N GLN A 107 2.35 2.01 -18.17
CA GLN A 107 0.90 2.14 -18.16
C GLN A 107 0.49 3.61 -18.03
N GLY A 108 -0.20 4.13 -19.04
CA GLY A 108 -0.73 5.50 -19.06
C GLY A 108 -2.25 5.60 -18.95
N ALA A 109 -2.96 4.50 -18.67
CA ALA A 109 -4.39 4.48 -18.44
C ALA A 109 -4.69 4.15 -16.98
N HIS A 110 -5.55 4.94 -16.31
CA HIS A 110 -5.79 4.88 -14.86
C HIS A 110 -6.09 3.47 -14.34
N GLU A 111 -6.99 2.74 -14.98
CA GLU A 111 -7.40 1.42 -14.51
C GLU A 111 -6.22 0.43 -14.48
N GLN A 112 -5.46 0.36 -15.58
CA GLN A 112 -4.31 -0.53 -15.73
C GLN A 112 -3.15 -0.11 -14.83
N ALA A 113 -2.88 1.20 -14.74
CA ALA A 113 -1.82 1.75 -13.92
C ALA A 113 -2.10 1.61 -12.42
N ASN A 114 -3.34 1.88 -11.98
CA ASN A 114 -3.76 1.62 -10.60
C ASN A 114 -3.65 0.14 -10.23
N TYR A 115 -4.04 -0.75 -11.15
CA TYR A 115 -3.89 -2.18 -10.93
C TYR A 115 -2.42 -2.56 -10.77
N LEU A 116 -1.53 -2.03 -11.64
CA LEU A 116 -0.09 -2.28 -11.59
C LEU A 116 0.52 -1.74 -10.29
N LEU A 117 0.20 -0.51 -9.88
CA LEU A 117 0.67 0.11 -8.63
C LEU A 117 0.35 -0.76 -7.41
N HIS A 118 -0.89 -1.27 -7.32
CA HIS A 118 -1.33 -2.01 -6.15
C HIS A 118 -0.91 -3.48 -6.13
N THR A 119 -0.69 -4.09 -7.31
CA THR A 119 -0.45 -5.54 -7.43
C THR A 119 0.94 -5.92 -7.95
N SER A 120 1.65 -4.97 -8.57
CA SER A 120 2.88 -5.17 -9.36
C SER A 120 2.70 -6.10 -10.56
N TYR A 121 1.48 -6.32 -11.01
CA TYR A 121 1.17 -7.14 -12.17
C TYR A 121 0.31 -6.37 -13.17
N GLN A 122 0.51 -6.65 -14.44
CA GLN A 122 -0.40 -6.13 -15.47
C GLN A 122 -1.77 -6.81 -15.35
N LYS A 123 -2.83 -6.04 -15.50
CA LYS A 123 -4.21 -6.55 -15.49
C LYS A 123 -4.44 -7.55 -16.62
N ARG A 124 -4.95 -8.73 -16.29
CA ARG A 124 -5.30 -9.79 -17.24
C ARG A 124 -6.68 -10.33 -16.92
N GLY A 125 -7.47 -10.65 -17.96
CA GLY A 125 -8.84 -11.16 -17.77
C GLY A 125 -8.96 -12.55 -17.12
N THR A 126 -7.84 -13.27 -16.99
CA THR A 126 -7.85 -14.67 -16.50
C THR A 126 -7.51 -14.85 -15.04
N ILE A 127 -7.06 -13.79 -14.35
CA ILE A 127 -6.69 -13.83 -12.93
C ILE A 127 -6.73 -12.43 -12.33
N ILE A 128 -7.15 -12.35 -11.08
CA ILE A 128 -7.06 -11.14 -10.26
C ILE A 128 -5.96 -11.36 -9.23
N HIS A 129 -4.93 -10.49 -9.27
CA HIS A 129 -3.80 -10.57 -8.35
C HIS A 129 -4.15 -9.91 -7.01
N PRO A 130 -3.57 -10.39 -5.89
CA PRO A 130 -3.71 -9.73 -4.59
C PRO A 130 -3.04 -8.35 -4.58
N SER A 131 -3.65 -7.39 -3.89
CA SER A 131 -3.00 -6.11 -3.60
C SER A 131 -1.82 -6.30 -2.63
N MET A 132 -0.93 -5.30 -2.54
CA MET A 132 0.20 -5.34 -1.59
C MET A 132 -0.28 -5.53 -0.14
N GLY A 133 -1.35 -4.82 0.29
CA GLY A 133 -1.95 -5.03 1.60
C GLY A 133 -2.43 -6.46 1.84
N SER A 134 -2.95 -7.13 0.81
CA SER A 134 -3.35 -8.54 0.91
C SER A 134 -2.16 -9.50 1.00
N TRP A 135 -1.04 -9.18 0.35
CA TRP A 135 0.21 -9.91 0.54
C TRP A 135 0.73 -9.76 1.97
N VAL A 136 0.72 -8.54 2.52
CA VAL A 136 1.12 -8.26 3.90
C VAL A 136 0.25 -9.01 4.89
N SER A 137 -1.08 -8.94 4.73
CA SER A 137 -2.04 -9.68 5.56
C SER A 137 -1.74 -11.18 5.56
N LYS A 138 -1.56 -11.79 4.38
CA LYS A 138 -1.34 -13.23 4.26
C LYS A 138 0.03 -13.69 4.76
N LYS A 139 1.08 -12.90 4.55
CA LYS A 139 2.46 -13.34 4.82
C LYS A 139 3.00 -12.90 6.17
N CYS A 140 2.61 -11.70 6.65
CA CYS A 140 3.02 -11.20 7.95
C CYS A 140 2.04 -11.58 9.08
N GLY A 141 0.77 -11.83 8.76
CA GLY A 141 -0.29 -12.11 9.73
C GLY A 141 -0.64 -10.91 10.62
N LYS A 142 -1.64 -11.09 11.50
CA LYS A 142 -2.11 -10.08 12.44
C LYS A 142 -1.10 -9.85 13.58
N ILE A 143 -0.89 -8.59 13.98
CA ILE A 143 -0.27 -8.24 15.27
C ILE A 143 -1.36 -8.09 16.32
N ASN A 144 -2.38 -7.26 16.04
CA ASN A 144 -3.58 -7.20 16.85
C ASN A 144 -4.57 -8.26 16.35
N GLN A 145 -5.00 -9.15 17.22
CA GLN A 145 -5.85 -10.29 16.83
C GLN A 145 -7.31 -9.89 16.56
N ASN A 146 -7.77 -8.78 17.12
CA ASN A 146 -9.16 -8.33 17.02
C ASN A 146 -9.38 -7.37 15.84
N LEU A 147 -8.34 -6.58 15.48
CA LEU A 147 -8.43 -5.63 14.37
C LEU A 147 -8.16 -6.30 13.02
N PRO A 148 -8.75 -5.79 11.92
CA PRO A 148 -8.31 -6.14 10.59
C PRO A 148 -6.86 -5.69 10.40
N ASP A 149 -6.05 -6.52 9.76
CA ASP A 149 -4.64 -6.22 9.49
C ASP A 149 -4.42 -5.44 8.18
N ASN A 150 -5.48 -5.26 7.39
CA ASN A 150 -5.49 -4.54 6.12
C ASN A 150 -6.76 -3.67 6.04
N VAL A 151 -6.59 -2.36 5.96
CA VAL A 151 -7.70 -1.38 5.93
C VAL A 151 -7.50 -0.42 4.75
N LYS A 152 -8.59 -0.12 4.03
CA LYS A 152 -8.59 0.87 2.95
C LYS A 152 -9.60 1.98 3.23
N ILE A 153 -9.09 3.20 3.39
CA ILE A 153 -9.86 4.41 3.72
C ILE A 153 -10.08 5.22 2.43
N ASN A 154 -11.29 5.75 2.24
CA ASN A 154 -11.70 6.57 1.09
C ASN A 154 -11.58 5.87 -0.28
N GLY A 155 -11.51 4.54 -0.33
CA GLY A 155 -11.26 3.78 -1.57
C GLY A 155 -12.41 3.74 -2.58
N GLY A 156 -13.58 4.29 -2.24
CA GLY A 156 -14.77 4.23 -3.11
C GLY A 156 -15.19 2.80 -3.45
N SER A 157 -15.79 2.60 -4.64
CA SER A 157 -16.21 1.28 -5.12
C SER A 157 -15.07 0.44 -5.73
N ASN A 158 -13.90 1.04 -6.02
CA ASN A 158 -12.78 0.40 -6.70
C ASN A 158 -11.73 -0.15 -5.72
N VAL A 159 -12.17 -0.96 -4.76
CA VAL A 159 -11.26 -1.61 -3.83
C VAL A 159 -10.72 -2.90 -4.43
N LEU A 160 -9.40 -2.93 -4.71
CA LEU A 160 -8.73 -4.18 -5.05
C LEU A 160 -8.69 -5.06 -3.80
N GLY A 161 -9.35 -6.21 -3.90
CA GLY A 161 -9.48 -7.16 -2.79
C GLY A 161 -8.31 -8.14 -2.68
N ALA A 162 -8.60 -9.29 -2.08
CA ALA A 162 -7.62 -10.35 -1.88
C ALA A 162 -7.14 -11.04 -3.17
N GLY A 163 -7.73 -10.72 -4.33
CA GLY A 163 -7.41 -11.38 -5.59
C GLY A 163 -7.65 -12.88 -5.51
N TYR A 164 -6.63 -13.69 -5.87
CA TYR A 164 -6.73 -15.15 -5.77
C TYR A 164 -6.50 -15.70 -4.35
N PHE A 165 -6.18 -14.87 -3.36
CA PHE A 165 -6.13 -15.30 -1.95
C PHE A 165 -7.53 -15.48 -1.37
N GLU A 166 -7.62 -16.00 -0.14
CA GLU A 166 -8.85 -16.05 0.61
C GLU A 166 -9.33 -14.63 0.96
N SER A 167 -10.65 -14.42 0.98
CA SER A 167 -11.27 -13.09 1.17
C SER A 167 -10.86 -12.39 2.47
N LYS A 168 -10.55 -13.15 3.53
CA LYS A 168 -10.08 -12.61 4.81
C LYS A 168 -8.79 -11.81 4.75
N TYR A 169 -7.99 -11.98 3.70
CA TYR A 169 -6.77 -11.17 3.47
C TYR A 169 -7.03 -9.89 2.68
N GLY A 170 -8.28 -9.67 2.24
CA GLY A 170 -8.68 -8.43 1.59
C GLY A 170 -8.76 -7.27 2.58
N PRO A 171 -8.72 -6.02 2.09
CA PRO A 171 -8.85 -4.86 2.96
C PRO A 171 -10.27 -4.70 3.49
N LEU A 172 -10.40 -4.27 4.76
CA LEU A 172 -11.64 -3.70 5.28
C LEU A 172 -11.86 -2.33 4.63
N PRO A 173 -12.92 -2.13 3.82
CA PRO A 173 -13.18 -0.83 3.21
C PRO A 173 -13.87 0.12 4.21
N LEU A 174 -13.37 1.35 4.30
CA LEU A 174 -13.95 2.44 5.09
C LEU A 174 -14.17 3.67 4.22
N GLY A 175 -15.42 4.04 4.00
CA GLY A 175 -15.77 5.14 3.08
C GLY A 175 -15.57 6.53 3.69
N ASN A 176 -15.93 6.71 4.97
CA ASN A 176 -15.81 7.98 5.69
C ASN A 176 -15.09 7.77 7.02
N PRO A 177 -13.85 8.27 7.17
CA PRO A 177 -13.06 8.07 8.37
C PRO A 177 -13.69 8.71 9.62
N SER A 178 -14.36 9.84 9.48
CA SER A 178 -15.02 10.53 10.61
C SER A 178 -16.27 9.80 11.11
N ALA A 179 -16.88 8.97 10.28
CA ALA A 179 -18.04 8.16 10.67
C ALA A 179 -17.63 6.82 11.33
N GLY A 180 -16.36 6.44 11.25
CA GLY A 180 -15.85 5.16 11.73
C GLY A 180 -16.50 3.94 11.02
N ILE A 181 -16.41 2.78 11.65
CA ILE A 181 -17.08 1.57 11.14
C ILE A 181 -18.56 1.65 11.42
N GLN A 182 -19.36 1.50 10.36
CA GLN A 182 -20.81 1.51 10.45
C GLN A 182 -21.35 0.13 10.88
N ASN A 183 -22.53 0.14 11.53
CA ASN A 183 -23.29 -1.06 11.92
C ASN A 183 -22.55 -2.02 12.88
N VAL A 184 -21.61 -1.52 13.67
CA VAL A 184 -20.89 -2.29 14.69
C VAL A 184 -21.58 -2.31 16.05
N LYS A 185 -22.66 -1.55 16.21
CA LYS A 185 -23.47 -1.56 17.45
C LYS A 185 -24.73 -2.37 17.24
N LYS A 186 -25.07 -3.19 18.24
CA LYS A 186 -26.37 -3.88 18.24
C LYS A 186 -27.50 -2.84 18.24
N SER A 187 -28.62 -3.17 17.63
CA SER A 187 -29.82 -2.33 17.65
C SER A 187 -30.34 -2.14 19.09
N GLY A 188 -30.83 -0.93 19.41
CA GLY A 188 -31.26 -0.58 20.77
C GLY A 188 -32.36 -1.47 21.36
N TYR A 189 -33.18 -2.10 20.51
CA TYR A 189 -34.21 -3.05 20.94
C TYR A 189 -33.67 -4.47 21.20
N VAL A 190 -32.41 -4.76 20.86
CA VAL A 190 -31.78 -6.06 21.12
C VAL A 190 -30.94 -5.95 22.39
N ASN A 191 -31.37 -6.62 23.47
CA ASN A 191 -30.57 -6.72 24.68
C ASN A 191 -29.39 -7.70 24.50
N GLN A 192 -28.47 -7.75 25.46
CA GLN A 192 -27.25 -8.55 25.33
C GLN A 192 -27.55 -10.07 25.27
N ASP A 193 -28.45 -10.56 26.09
CA ASP A 193 -28.85 -11.99 26.11
C ASP A 193 -29.47 -12.43 24.77
N MET A 194 -30.35 -11.60 24.20
CA MET A 194 -30.92 -11.86 22.87
C MET A 194 -29.83 -11.84 21.78
N PHE A 195 -28.86 -10.92 21.87
CA PHE A 195 -27.77 -10.83 20.91
C PHE A 195 -26.89 -12.09 20.96
N ASP A 196 -26.46 -12.48 22.16
CA ASP A 196 -25.62 -13.67 22.34
C ASP A 196 -26.34 -14.96 21.92
N LYS A 197 -27.62 -15.14 22.25
CA LYS A 197 -28.41 -16.29 21.76
C LYS A 197 -28.52 -16.34 20.23
N ARG A 198 -28.65 -15.20 19.56
CA ARG A 198 -28.66 -15.12 18.09
C ARG A 198 -27.30 -15.50 17.50
N LEU A 199 -26.20 -15.03 18.12
CA LEU A 199 -24.85 -15.41 17.71
C LEU A 199 -24.59 -16.90 17.86
N ASP A 200 -25.00 -17.48 18.98
CA ASP A 200 -24.82 -18.93 19.22
C ASP A 200 -25.63 -19.78 18.24
N ALA A 201 -26.88 -19.39 17.97
CA ALA A 201 -27.70 -20.03 16.94
C ALA A 201 -27.05 -19.90 15.54
N SER A 202 -26.57 -18.70 15.19
CA SER A 202 -25.86 -18.46 13.91
C SER A 202 -24.61 -19.32 13.78
N LYS A 203 -23.80 -19.42 14.85
CA LYS A 203 -22.60 -20.29 14.86
C LYS A 203 -22.95 -21.75 14.65
N MET A 204 -24.01 -22.24 15.29
CA MET A 204 -24.46 -23.63 15.12
C MET A 204 -24.89 -23.87 13.67
N PHE A 205 -25.69 -23.02 13.08
CA PHE A 205 -26.12 -23.12 11.67
C PHE A 205 -24.93 -23.04 10.70
N ASN A 206 -24.04 -22.08 10.90
CA ASN A 206 -22.84 -21.90 10.05
C ASN A 206 -21.92 -23.11 10.12
N LYS A 207 -21.73 -23.71 11.33
CA LYS A 207 -20.91 -24.90 11.50
C LYS A 207 -21.48 -26.08 10.70
N ASN A 208 -22.77 -26.34 10.81
CA ASN A 208 -23.42 -27.39 10.06
C ASN A 208 -23.38 -27.16 8.56
N PHE A 209 -23.68 -25.93 8.14
CA PHE A 209 -23.62 -25.52 6.72
C PHE A 209 -22.21 -25.66 6.13
N THR A 210 -21.17 -25.33 6.89
CA THR A 210 -19.76 -25.48 6.44
C THR A 210 -19.35 -26.96 6.31
N ILE A 211 -19.92 -27.85 7.10
CA ILE A 211 -19.69 -29.29 7.00
C ILE A 211 -20.33 -29.82 5.71
N ASP A 212 -21.60 -29.44 5.46
CA ASP A 212 -22.36 -29.90 4.32
C ASP A 212 -21.88 -29.27 2.99
N TYR A 213 -21.38 -28.03 3.06
CA TYR A 213 -20.93 -27.25 1.93
C TYR A 213 -19.50 -26.69 2.16
N PRO A 214 -18.44 -27.53 2.03
CA PRO A 214 -17.06 -27.15 2.36
C PRO A 214 -16.37 -26.26 1.30
N GLN A 215 -17.15 -25.55 0.47
CA GLN A 215 -16.59 -24.66 -0.55
C GLN A 215 -15.83 -23.49 0.05
N LYS A 216 -14.84 -22.99 -0.69
CA LYS A 216 -13.98 -21.87 -0.29
C LYS A 216 -14.79 -20.60 0.08
N GLN A 217 -15.86 -20.32 -0.67
CA GLN A 217 -16.74 -19.17 -0.44
C GLN A 217 -17.48 -19.24 0.89
N VAL A 218 -17.95 -20.44 1.28
CA VAL A 218 -18.66 -20.68 2.55
C VAL A 218 -17.71 -20.46 3.73
N ARG A 219 -16.50 -21.00 3.66
CA ARG A 219 -15.47 -20.77 4.69
C ARG A 219 -15.09 -19.30 4.81
N ALA A 220 -14.89 -18.64 3.67
CA ALA A 220 -14.56 -17.20 3.63
C ALA A 220 -15.64 -16.35 4.30
N TYR A 221 -16.93 -16.67 4.09
CA TYR A 221 -18.05 -15.99 4.75
C TYR A 221 -18.00 -16.19 6.27
N THR A 222 -17.80 -17.43 6.72
CA THR A 222 -17.72 -17.76 8.15
C THR A 222 -16.55 -17.04 8.82
N ASP A 223 -15.34 -17.07 8.22
CA ASP A 223 -14.16 -16.40 8.75
C ASP A 223 -14.40 -14.88 8.90
N LEU A 224 -14.96 -14.22 7.86
CA LEU A 224 -15.26 -12.78 7.89
C LEU A 224 -16.34 -12.44 8.94
N TYR A 225 -17.33 -13.30 9.11
CA TYR A 225 -18.38 -13.11 10.12
C TYR A 225 -17.81 -13.21 11.54
N ASP A 226 -16.97 -14.20 11.80
CA ASP A 226 -16.33 -14.39 13.10
C ASP A 226 -15.36 -13.24 13.43
N ASP A 227 -14.59 -12.76 12.46
CA ASP A 227 -13.74 -11.56 12.60
C ASP A 227 -14.58 -10.31 12.93
N ALA A 228 -15.71 -10.10 12.25
CA ALA A 228 -16.62 -8.98 12.52
C ALA A 228 -17.20 -9.02 13.94
N ILE A 229 -17.63 -10.20 14.40
CA ILE A 229 -18.15 -10.38 15.76
C ILE A 229 -17.05 -10.17 16.81
N SER A 230 -15.84 -10.65 16.55
CA SER A 230 -14.69 -10.43 17.44
C SER A 230 -14.41 -8.93 17.60
N LEU A 231 -14.37 -8.20 16.47
CA LEU A 231 -14.19 -6.74 16.46
C LEU A 231 -15.29 -6.02 17.24
N MET A 232 -16.57 -6.39 17.01
CA MET A 232 -17.70 -5.76 17.72
C MET A 232 -17.67 -5.95 19.24
N LYS A 233 -17.03 -7.01 19.73
CA LYS A 233 -16.89 -7.32 21.17
C LYS A 233 -15.61 -6.74 21.77
N SER A 234 -14.69 -6.22 20.96
CA SER A 234 -13.40 -5.73 21.39
C SER A 234 -13.42 -4.22 21.71
N GLU A 235 -12.69 -3.83 22.73
CA GLU A 235 -12.38 -2.40 23.00
C GLU A 235 -11.55 -1.77 21.88
N ASP A 236 -10.83 -2.58 21.10
CA ASP A 236 -10.03 -2.12 19.95
C ASP A 236 -10.88 -1.41 18.88
N LEU A 237 -12.21 -1.62 18.88
CA LEU A 237 -13.15 -0.89 18.01
C LEU A 237 -13.03 0.63 18.20
N GLU A 238 -12.66 1.11 19.39
CA GLU A 238 -12.43 2.53 19.67
C GLU A 238 -11.28 3.15 18.84
N SER A 239 -10.39 2.33 18.27
CA SER A 239 -9.35 2.80 17.37
C SER A 239 -9.90 3.48 16.12
N PHE A 240 -11.13 3.13 15.72
CA PHE A 240 -11.84 3.73 14.58
C PHE A 240 -12.65 4.99 14.96
N ASP A 241 -12.71 5.37 16.22
CA ASP A 241 -13.46 6.53 16.68
C ASP A 241 -12.57 7.77 16.79
N LEU A 242 -12.64 8.65 15.78
CA LEU A 242 -11.87 9.89 15.75
C LEU A 242 -12.35 10.93 16.77
N THR A 243 -13.51 10.75 17.41
CA THR A 243 -13.96 11.65 18.48
C THR A 243 -13.15 11.53 19.76
N LYS A 244 -12.37 10.45 19.88
CA LYS A 244 -11.38 10.22 20.96
C LYS A 244 -10.14 11.11 20.82
N GLU A 245 -9.88 11.68 19.66
CA GLU A 245 -8.79 12.64 19.45
C GLU A 245 -9.22 14.06 19.82
N PRO A 246 -8.32 14.86 20.40
CA PRO A 246 -8.56 16.27 20.65
C PRO A 246 -8.97 17.00 19.37
N GLN A 247 -9.88 17.97 19.49
CA GLN A 247 -10.33 18.74 18.32
C GLN A 247 -9.17 19.45 17.63
N SER A 248 -8.20 19.99 18.39
CA SER A 248 -7.02 20.64 17.83
C SER A 248 -6.21 19.70 16.93
N VAL A 249 -6.02 18.42 17.34
CA VAL A 249 -5.32 17.41 16.53
C VAL A 249 -6.11 17.13 15.25
N ARG A 250 -7.43 16.98 15.34
CA ARG A 250 -8.26 16.74 14.14
C ARG A 250 -8.17 17.91 13.15
N GLN A 251 -8.11 19.15 13.66
CA GLN A 251 -7.97 20.36 12.84
C GLN A 251 -6.59 20.49 12.20
N GLU A 252 -5.51 20.06 12.87
CA GLU A 252 -4.16 20.04 12.29
C GLU A 252 -4.06 19.16 11.05
N TYR A 253 -4.72 18.01 11.05
CA TYR A 253 -4.80 17.12 9.88
C TYR A 253 -5.69 17.66 8.74
N GLY A 254 -6.59 18.59 9.04
CA GLY A 254 -7.66 19.05 8.16
C GLY A 254 -8.96 18.30 8.41
N GLU A 255 -10.09 19.01 8.25
CA GLU A 255 -11.43 18.44 8.50
C GLU A 255 -12.01 17.68 7.29
N ASP A 256 -11.25 17.59 6.21
CA ASP A 256 -11.59 16.82 5.02
C ASP A 256 -11.35 15.31 5.19
N ASN A 257 -11.91 14.52 4.25
CA ASN A 257 -11.81 13.06 4.32
C ASN A 257 -10.37 12.53 4.22
N PHE A 258 -9.47 13.23 3.52
CA PHE A 258 -8.08 12.76 3.41
C PHE A 258 -7.30 13.01 4.71
N GLY A 259 -7.37 14.22 5.25
CA GLY A 259 -6.72 14.55 6.51
C GLY A 259 -7.23 13.68 7.68
N GLN A 260 -8.55 13.53 7.80
CA GLN A 260 -9.14 12.62 8.81
C GLN A 260 -8.79 11.16 8.53
N GLY A 261 -8.61 10.77 7.27
CA GLY A 261 -8.11 9.45 6.88
C GLY A 261 -6.67 9.21 7.32
N CYS A 262 -5.79 10.20 7.18
CA CYS A 262 -4.40 10.16 7.68
C CYS A 262 -4.37 10.04 9.22
N LEU A 263 -5.21 10.79 9.92
CA LEU A 263 -5.34 10.68 11.38
C LEU A 263 -5.81 9.30 11.80
N LEU A 264 -6.82 8.75 11.11
CA LEU A 264 -7.28 7.39 11.37
C LEU A 264 -6.18 6.36 11.08
N ALA A 265 -5.42 6.51 10.00
CA ALA A 265 -4.30 5.62 9.67
C ALA A 265 -3.25 5.62 10.80
N ARG A 266 -2.90 6.79 11.37
CA ARG A 266 -2.01 6.89 12.53
C ARG A 266 -2.55 6.12 13.73
N ARG A 267 -3.84 6.28 14.07
CA ARG A 267 -4.49 5.54 15.16
C ARG A 267 -4.48 4.02 14.94
N LEU A 268 -4.74 3.59 13.71
CA LEU A 268 -4.77 2.16 13.37
C LEU A 268 -3.40 1.51 13.50
N VAL A 269 -2.31 2.16 13.05
CA VAL A 269 -0.95 1.61 13.23
C VAL A 269 -0.52 1.65 14.69
N GLU A 270 -0.90 2.65 15.47
CA GLU A 270 -0.73 2.70 16.92
C GLU A 270 -1.38 1.49 17.60
N ASN A 271 -2.56 1.09 17.12
CA ASN A 271 -3.31 -0.09 17.55
C ASN A 271 -2.91 -1.38 16.81
N LYS A 272 -1.75 -1.38 16.14
CA LYS A 272 -1.09 -2.56 15.57
C LYS A 272 -1.75 -3.13 14.31
N VAL A 273 -2.47 -2.31 13.53
CA VAL A 273 -2.89 -2.64 12.16
C VAL A 273 -1.66 -2.63 11.25
N ARG A 274 -1.52 -3.63 10.39
CA ARG A 274 -0.32 -3.80 9.56
C ARG A 274 -0.26 -2.91 8.34
N PHE A 275 -1.37 -2.80 7.62
CA PHE A 275 -1.42 -2.07 6.36
C PHE A 275 -2.66 -1.19 6.31
N VAL A 276 -2.46 0.10 6.12
CA VAL A 276 -3.54 1.07 5.98
C VAL A 276 -3.33 1.88 4.71
N GLU A 277 -4.25 1.74 3.76
CA GLU A 277 -4.28 2.59 2.57
C GLU A 277 -5.23 3.75 2.78
N VAL A 278 -4.79 4.98 2.47
CA VAL A 278 -5.64 6.18 2.44
C VAL A 278 -5.66 6.71 1.01
N ALA A 279 -6.81 6.66 0.36
CA ALA A 279 -6.95 7.15 -1.00
C ALA A 279 -7.34 8.64 -1.03
N TYR A 280 -6.70 9.38 -1.93
CA TYR A 280 -7.01 10.78 -2.22
C TYR A 280 -7.05 11.00 -3.72
N GLY A 281 -8.25 11.04 -4.29
CA GLY A 281 -8.47 11.20 -5.73
C GLY A 281 -8.53 12.66 -6.18
N GLY A 282 -8.74 12.83 -7.50
CA GLY A 282 -8.92 14.14 -8.13
C GLY A 282 -7.63 14.77 -8.63
N TRP A 283 -6.58 13.97 -8.83
CA TRP A 283 -5.31 14.39 -9.41
C TRP A 283 -5.30 14.34 -10.96
N ASP A 284 -6.41 13.94 -11.58
CA ASP A 284 -6.57 13.90 -13.04
C ASP A 284 -6.80 15.31 -13.63
N MET A 285 -5.76 16.14 -13.56
CA MET A 285 -5.82 17.59 -13.83
C MET A 285 -5.52 17.91 -15.29
N HIS A 286 -6.40 17.48 -16.19
CA HIS A 286 -6.30 17.81 -17.62
C HIS A 286 -6.63 19.26 -17.94
N ASN A 287 -7.31 19.97 -17.05
CA ASN A 287 -7.70 21.37 -17.18
C ASN A 287 -7.40 22.11 -15.88
N ASP A 288 -7.05 23.38 -15.98
CA ASP A 288 -6.82 24.29 -14.85
C ASP A 288 -6.00 23.64 -13.72
N VAL A 289 -4.81 23.14 -14.06
CA VAL A 289 -3.95 22.43 -13.12
C VAL A 289 -3.63 23.26 -11.89
N PHE A 290 -3.37 24.56 -12.04
CA PHE A 290 -2.98 25.42 -10.93
C PHE A 290 -4.13 25.78 -10.01
N GLY A 291 -5.33 26.08 -10.52
CA GLY A 291 -6.52 26.28 -9.70
C GLY A 291 -6.94 25.02 -8.94
N ASN A 292 -6.77 23.84 -9.55
CA ASN A 292 -7.00 22.56 -8.87
C ASN A 292 -5.94 22.29 -7.80
N LEU A 293 -4.65 22.61 -8.05
CA LEU A 293 -3.56 22.42 -7.09
C LEU A 293 -3.74 23.26 -5.84
N GLU A 294 -4.25 24.48 -5.93
CA GLU A 294 -4.48 25.35 -4.78
C GLU A 294 -5.28 24.63 -3.67
N ASN A 295 -6.33 23.93 -4.06
CA ASN A 295 -7.16 23.20 -3.10
C ASN A 295 -6.60 21.80 -2.79
N ARG A 296 -6.19 21.04 -3.82
CA ARG A 296 -5.76 19.64 -3.64
C ARG A 296 -4.46 19.53 -2.88
N ALA A 297 -3.48 20.38 -3.22
CA ALA A 297 -2.20 20.37 -2.53
C ALA A 297 -2.32 20.87 -1.09
N ALA A 298 -3.18 21.83 -0.79
CA ALA A 298 -3.41 22.29 0.58
C ALA A 298 -3.94 21.18 1.51
N VAL A 299 -4.86 20.35 1.02
CA VAL A 299 -5.37 19.18 1.74
C VAL A 299 -4.27 18.13 1.93
N LEU A 300 -3.53 17.81 0.86
CA LEU A 300 -2.39 16.89 0.92
C LEU A 300 -1.34 17.38 1.92
N ASP A 301 -0.98 18.65 1.84
CA ASP A 301 0.07 19.27 2.65
C ASP A 301 -0.27 19.20 4.15
N SER A 302 -1.52 19.47 4.51
CA SER A 302 -1.98 19.37 5.91
C SER A 302 -1.97 17.92 6.40
N GLY A 303 -2.58 17.00 5.65
CA GLY A 303 -2.68 15.60 6.05
C GLY A 303 -1.32 14.90 6.14
N LEU A 304 -0.45 15.06 5.12
CA LEU A 304 0.86 14.44 5.08
C LEU A 304 1.80 15.00 6.14
N SER A 305 1.88 16.33 6.26
CA SER A 305 2.77 16.96 7.25
C SER A 305 2.40 16.61 8.68
N SER A 306 1.10 16.61 9.02
CA SER A 306 0.61 16.23 10.34
C SER A 306 0.87 14.75 10.63
N LEU A 307 0.68 13.87 9.64
CA LEU A 307 0.98 12.44 9.77
C LEU A 307 2.46 12.21 10.08
N LEU A 308 3.37 12.80 9.30
CA LEU A 308 4.82 12.63 9.50
C LEU A 308 5.26 13.20 10.86
N ASN A 309 4.76 14.39 11.22
CA ASN A 309 5.04 15.01 12.52
C ASN A 309 4.57 14.14 13.69
N ASP A 310 3.34 13.64 13.64
CA ASP A 310 2.77 12.81 14.71
C ASP A 310 3.51 11.47 14.86
N LEU A 311 3.77 10.79 13.75
CA LEU A 311 4.53 9.53 13.77
C LEU A 311 5.93 9.74 14.33
N ASN A 312 6.58 10.86 14.01
CA ASN A 312 7.90 11.19 14.55
C ASN A 312 7.83 11.52 16.05
N ARG A 313 6.90 12.38 16.46
CA ARG A 313 6.71 12.81 17.85
C ARG A 313 6.38 11.63 18.78
N THR A 314 5.59 10.66 18.30
CA THR A 314 5.20 9.47 19.09
C THR A 314 6.23 8.33 18.99
N GLY A 315 7.22 8.45 18.11
CA GLY A 315 8.22 7.40 17.86
C GLY A 315 7.71 6.26 16.96
N LEU A 316 6.45 6.29 16.54
CA LEU A 316 5.86 5.28 15.66
C LEU A 316 6.52 5.24 14.28
N ILE A 317 7.15 6.34 13.85
CA ILE A 317 7.86 6.41 12.56
C ILE A 317 8.97 5.36 12.43
N LYS A 318 9.54 4.90 13.55
CA LYS A 318 10.60 3.88 13.54
C LYS A 318 10.11 2.56 12.96
N ASP A 319 8.87 2.17 13.28
CA ASP A 319 8.28 0.89 12.92
C ASP A 319 7.22 1.02 11.80
N THR A 320 6.91 2.25 11.37
CA THR A 320 5.88 2.54 10.38
C THR A 320 6.51 3.13 9.12
N MET A 321 6.36 2.46 7.99
CA MET A 321 6.70 3.00 6.69
C MET A 321 5.51 3.78 6.12
N VAL A 322 5.73 5.03 5.77
CA VAL A 322 4.78 5.85 5.00
C VAL A 322 5.24 5.86 3.55
N VAL A 323 4.33 5.56 2.63
CA VAL A 323 4.55 5.61 1.18
C VAL A 323 3.48 6.51 0.58
N LEU A 324 3.89 7.53 -0.18
CA LEU A 324 2.98 8.35 -0.97
C LEU A 324 3.29 8.13 -2.45
N ALA A 325 2.33 7.57 -3.18
CA ALA A 325 2.48 7.21 -4.58
C ALA A 325 1.24 7.54 -5.40
N SER A 326 1.44 7.67 -6.69
CA SER A 326 0.41 7.77 -7.71
C SER A 326 0.65 6.72 -8.79
N GLU A 327 -0.38 6.39 -9.56
CA GLU A 327 -0.30 5.39 -10.61
C GLU A 327 0.58 5.78 -11.80
N PHE A 328 0.78 7.07 -12.02
CA PHE A 328 1.73 7.71 -12.94
C PHE A 328 1.85 9.20 -12.62
N GLY A 329 2.72 9.93 -13.32
CA GLY A 329 2.88 11.38 -13.25
C GLY A 329 2.04 12.13 -14.27
N ARG A 330 2.34 13.42 -14.43
CA ARG A 330 1.72 14.30 -15.43
C ARG A 330 2.74 14.86 -16.38
N SER A 331 2.33 15.12 -17.64
CA SER A 331 3.23 15.71 -18.62
C SER A 331 3.82 17.04 -18.10
N PRO A 332 5.14 17.24 -18.24
CA PRO A 332 5.74 18.50 -17.90
C PRO A 332 5.18 19.68 -18.73
N GLU A 333 4.81 19.41 -19.98
CA GLU A 333 4.23 20.40 -20.87
C GLU A 333 2.82 20.80 -20.42
N ILE A 334 2.62 22.11 -20.27
CA ILE A 334 1.32 22.71 -19.98
C ILE A 334 0.58 22.93 -21.30
N LYS A 335 -0.58 22.32 -21.44
CA LYS A 335 -1.39 22.45 -22.65
C LYS A 335 -2.05 23.83 -22.74
N SER A 336 -1.68 24.61 -23.75
CA SER A 336 -2.07 26.02 -23.86
C SER A 336 -3.59 26.28 -23.86
N GLY A 337 -4.41 25.45 -24.46
CA GLY A 337 -5.86 25.68 -24.56
C GLY A 337 -6.65 25.37 -23.27
N ARG A 338 -6.08 24.65 -22.31
CA ARG A 338 -6.78 24.20 -21.09
C ARG A 338 -5.99 24.33 -19.79
N ILE A 339 -4.74 24.81 -19.89
CA ILE A 339 -3.81 24.97 -18.75
C ILE A 339 -3.78 23.70 -17.87
N GLY A 340 -3.60 22.54 -18.53
CA GLY A 340 -3.64 21.22 -17.87
C GLY A 340 -2.45 20.38 -18.27
N ARG A 341 -2.30 19.22 -17.62
CA ARG A 341 -1.25 18.25 -17.88
C ARG A 341 -1.85 16.89 -18.23
N ASP A 342 -1.33 16.25 -19.27
CA ASP A 342 -1.76 14.91 -19.70
C ASP A 342 -1.12 13.79 -18.86
N HIS A 343 -1.56 12.53 -19.04
CA HIS A 343 -0.95 11.39 -18.40
C HIS A 343 0.50 11.20 -18.82
N HIS A 344 1.38 10.93 -17.87
CA HIS A 344 2.80 10.77 -18.13
C HIS A 344 3.42 9.66 -17.28
N PRO A 345 3.54 8.44 -17.81
CA PRO A 345 4.12 7.34 -17.06
C PRO A 345 5.65 7.27 -17.11
N SER A 346 6.31 8.05 -17.98
CA SER A 346 7.75 7.90 -18.26
C SER A 346 8.67 8.43 -17.16
N ALA A 347 8.18 9.36 -16.33
CA ALA A 347 8.87 9.85 -15.14
C ALA A 347 7.86 10.39 -14.13
N PHE A 348 8.02 10.01 -12.85
CA PHE A 348 7.25 10.57 -11.75
C PHE A 348 7.93 10.29 -10.39
N SER A 349 7.38 10.84 -9.32
CA SER A 349 8.01 10.80 -8.01
C SER A 349 7.16 10.10 -6.98
N VAL A 350 7.83 9.44 -6.03
CA VAL A 350 7.24 8.77 -4.85
C VAL A 350 7.98 9.23 -3.61
N LEU A 351 7.25 9.40 -2.50
CA LEU A 351 7.83 9.69 -1.19
C LEU A 351 7.77 8.45 -0.30
N PHE A 352 8.87 8.18 0.40
CA PHE A 352 8.96 7.19 1.46
C PHE A 352 9.43 7.86 2.76
N ALA A 353 8.89 7.42 3.92
CA ALA A 353 9.35 7.89 5.22
C ALA A 353 9.21 6.80 6.28
N GLY A 354 10.05 6.81 7.29
CA GLY A 354 9.99 5.87 8.42
C GLY A 354 10.29 4.42 8.06
N GLY A 355 10.12 3.50 9.00
CA GLY A 355 10.28 2.06 8.77
C GLY A 355 11.65 1.66 8.19
N GLY A 356 12.75 2.31 8.59
CA GLY A 356 14.09 2.05 8.08
C GLY A 356 14.43 2.76 6.76
N ILE A 357 13.67 3.79 6.38
CA ILE A 357 13.99 4.66 5.23
C ILE A 357 15.03 5.70 5.65
N LYS A 358 16.00 5.97 4.76
CA LYS A 358 16.94 7.09 4.91
C LYS A 358 16.20 8.41 5.04
N GLN A 359 16.75 9.30 5.84
CA GLN A 359 16.16 10.60 6.11
C GLN A 359 16.83 11.67 5.25
N GLY A 360 16.02 12.60 4.70
CA GLY A 360 16.52 13.73 3.92
C GLY A 360 17.31 13.30 2.69
N TYR A 361 16.83 12.30 1.93
CA TYR A 361 17.55 11.73 0.79
C TYR A 361 16.73 11.79 -0.50
N VAL A 362 17.40 11.88 -1.63
CA VAL A 362 16.80 11.77 -2.97
C VAL A 362 17.49 10.65 -3.74
N HIS A 363 16.71 9.72 -4.28
CA HIS A 363 17.16 8.68 -5.18
C HIS A 363 16.73 9.00 -6.62
N GLY A 364 17.69 8.91 -7.52
CA GLY A 364 17.49 9.07 -8.94
C GLY A 364 17.11 10.51 -9.36
N LYS A 365 17.00 10.70 -10.65
CA LYS A 365 16.77 12.02 -11.25
C LYS A 365 15.98 11.90 -12.55
N SER A 366 15.04 12.79 -12.76
CA SER A 366 14.46 13.06 -14.07
C SER A 366 15.26 14.15 -14.81
N ASP A 367 15.13 14.20 -16.13
CA ASP A 367 15.80 15.18 -16.96
C ASP A 367 15.41 16.63 -16.61
N GLU A 368 16.06 17.61 -17.25
CA GLU A 368 15.85 19.05 -17.03
C GLU A 368 14.41 19.51 -17.32
N ARG A 369 13.65 18.73 -18.06
CA ARG A 369 12.24 18.96 -18.35
C ARG A 369 11.30 18.11 -17.50
N ALA A 370 11.82 17.24 -16.64
CA ALA A 370 11.06 16.23 -15.90
C ALA A 370 10.26 15.27 -16.81
N HIS A 371 10.73 15.05 -18.04
CA HIS A 371 10.00 14.26 -19.05
C HIS A 371 10.41 12.78 -19.03
N TYR A 372 11.70 12.51 -18.85
CA TYR A 372 12.23 11.15 -18.77
C TYR A 372 13.10 10.97 -17.53
N VAL A 373 13.21 9.73 -17.11
CA VAL A 373 14.21 9.36 -16.11
C VAL A 373 15.60 9.47 -16.72
N GLU A 374 16.51 10.18 -16.05
CA GLU A 374 17.89 10.40 -16.47
C GLU A 374 18.87 9.52 -15.69
N GLU A 375 18.68 9.40 -14.36
CA GLU A 375 19.57 8.65 -13.49
C GLU A 375 18.78 7.68 -12.60
N ASP A 376 19.34 6.50 -12.34
CA ASP A 376 18.85 5.48 -11.40
C ASP A 376 17.36 5.16 -11.55
N GLY A 377 16.97 4.79 -12.78
CA GLY A 377 15.59 4.48 -13.14
C GLY A 377 15.01 3.31 -12.36
N VAL A 378 13.80 3.48 -11.86
CA VAL A 378 13.08 2.51 -11.01
C VAL A 378 11.70 2.20 -11.58
N ASP A 379 11.41 0.92 -11.79
CA ASP A 379 10.06 0.49 -12.19
C ASP A 379 9.05 0.69 -11.05
N ILE A 380 7.81 1.04 -11.38
CA ILE A 380 6.73 1.25 -10.40
C ILE A 380 6.51 0.04 -9.47
N GLU A 381 6.75 -1.18 -9.93
CA GLU A 381 6.62 -2.40 -9.14
C GLU A 381 7.64 -2.47 -7.99
N SER A 382 8.77 -1.76 -8.09
CA SER A 382 9.79 -1.68 -7.03
C SER A 382 9.30 -0.95 -5.78
N ILE A 383 8.22 -0.16 -5.89
CA ILE A 383 7.53 0.42 -4.72
C ILE A 383 7.07 -0.71 -3.78
N ASN A 384 6.33 -1.68 -4.32
CA ASN A 384 5.85 -2.83 -3.54
C ASN A 384 6.99 -3.77 -3.13
N ALA A 385 8.06 -3.88 -3.93
CA ALA A 385 9.26 -4.63 -3.56
C ALA A 385 9.95 -4.01 -2.34
N THR A 386 10.02 -2.67 -2.27
CA THR A 386 10.59 -1.94 -1.14
C THR A 386 9.75 -2.12 0.12
N ILE A 387 8.41 -2.04 0.00
CA ILE A 387 7.49 -2.32 1.11
C ILE A 387 7.68 -3.76 1.61
N ALA A 388 7.70 -4.75 0.69
CA ALA A 388 7.90 -6.15 1.04
C ALA A 388 9.23 -6.36 1.78
N TYR A 389 10.29 -5.76 1.26
CA TYR A 389 11.62 -5.84 1.82
C TYR A 389 11.71 -5.25 3.23
N ALA A 390 11.14 -4.07 3.47
CA ALA A 390 11.11 -3.45 4.79
C ALA A 390 10.31 -4.27 5.81
N LEU A 391 9.26 -4.97 5.37
CA LEU A 391 8.47 -5.89 6.20
C LEU A 391 9.12 -7.28 6.38
N GLY A 392 10.34 -7.50 5.89
CA GLY A 392 11.04 -8.78 5.97
C GLY A 392 10.52 -9.86 5.02
N LEU A 393 9.67 -9.50 4.04
CA LEU A 393 9.17 -10.45 3.05
C LEU A 393 10.19 -10.69 1.93
N SER A 394 10.36 -11.94 1.55
CA SER A 394 11.20 -12.32 0.41
C SER A 394 10.47 -12.04 -0.91
N VAL A 395 11.03 -11.17 -1.75
CA VAL A 395 10.52 -10.87 -3.11
C VAL A 395 10.74 -12.05 -4.08
N GLU A 396 11.62 -12.99 -3.73
CA GLU A 396 11.94 -14.15 -4.56
C GLU A 396 11.05 -15.37 -4.29
N LYS A 397 10.39 -15.41 -3.13
CA LYS A 397 9.58 -16.56 -2.72
C LYS A 397 8.34 -16.72 -3.60
N ILE A 398 8.19 -17.90 -4.21
CA ILE A 398 7.05 -18.25 -5.03
C ILE A 398 5.85 -18.60 -4.15
N THR A 399 4.68 -18.10 -4.51
CA THR A 399 3.38 -18.48 -3.94
C THR A 399 2.47 -18.91 -5.07
N PHE A 400 1.86 -20.08 -4.93
CA PHE A 400 0.98 -20.62 -5.97
C PHE A 400 -0.46 -20.10 -5.80
N SER A 401 -1.09 -19.73 -6.91
CA SER A 401 -2.53 -19.50 -6.96
C SER A 401 -3.29 -20.82 -6.80
N PRO A 402 -4.61 -20.79 -6.53
CA PRO A 402 -5.43 -22.02 -6.48
C PRO A 402 -5.40 -22.85 -7.78
N SER A 403 -5.09 -22.21 -8.92
CA SER A 403 -4.93 -22.89 -10.22
C SER A 403 -3.51 -23.39 -10.48
N GLY A 404 -2.62 -23.38 -9.47
CA GLY A 404 -1.24 -23.85 -9.58
C GLY A 404 -0.27 -22.91 -10.33
N ARG A 405 -0.67 -21.65 -10.61
CA ARG A 405 0.23 -20.68 -11.25
C ARG A 405 1.16 -20.05 -10.20
N PRO A 406 2.48 -19.96 -10.49
CA PRO A 406 3.46 -19.36 -9.58
C PRO A 406 3.42 -17.83 -9.66
N PHE A 407 3.45 -17.17 -8.51
CA PHE A 407 3.54 -15.71 -8.38
C PHE A 407 4.52 -15.35 -7.27
N LYS A 408 5.15 -14.19 -7.39
CA LYS A 408 6.00 -13.58 -6.38
C LYS A 408 5.36 -12.29 -5.88
N VAL A 409 5.65 -11.88 -4.65
CA VAL A 409 5.30 -10.52 -4.21
C VAL A 409 6.03 -9.52 -5.11
N SER A 410 5.43 -8.40 -5.45
CA SER A 410 5.99 -7.38 -6.35
C SER A 410 6.51 -7.92 -7.70
N ASN A 411 5.94 -9.03 -8.19
CA ASN A 411 6.37 -9.67 -9.45
C ASN A 411 7.87 -10.04 -9.51
N GLY A 412 8.52 -10.16 -8.33
CA GLY A 412 9.96 -10.45 -8.21
C GLY A 412 10.87 -9.27 -8.58
N LYS A 413 10.35 -8.04 -8.64
CA LYS A 413 11.19 -6.85 -8.83
C LYS A 413 12.03 -6.56 -7.59
N SER A 414 13.18 -5.92 -7.81
CA SER A 414 14.10 -5.55 -6.74
C SER A 414 13.59 -4.36 -5.93
N PRO A 415 13.81 -4.33 -4.60
CA PRO A 415 13.58 -3.15 -3.79
C PRO A 415 14.57 -2.03 -4.11
N ILE A 416 14.20 -0.80 -3.82
CA ILE A 416 15.05 0.39 -3.94
C ILE A 416 15.98 0.43 -2.72
N LEU A 417 17.10 -0.30 -2.78
CA LEU A 417 17.99 -0.46 -1.63
C LEU A 417 18.63 0.85 -1.18
N ASP A 418 18.87 1.77 -2.10
CA ASP A 418 19.55 3.04 -1.83
C ASP A 418 18.76 3.97 -0.91
N ILE A 419 17.45 3.80 -0.77
CA ILE A 419 16.64 4.58 0.18
C ILE A 419 16.50 3.90 1.54
N LEU A 420 17.08 2.71 1.75
CA LEU A 420 17.04 1.98 3.02
C LEU A 420 18.26 2.34 3.87
N ALA A 421 18.04 2.51 5.21
CA ALA A 421 19.08 2.86 6.18
C ALA A 421 19.83 1.64 6.70
#